data_73d02234d73ad25e03301a189906da83
#
_entry.id   73d02234d73ad25e03301a189906da83
#
_cell.length_a   1.000
_cell.length_b   1.000
_cell.length_c   1.000
_cell.angle_alpha   90.00
_cell.angle_beta   90.00
_cell.angle_gamma   90.00
#
_symmetry.space_group_name_H-M   'P 1'
#
loop_
_entity.id
_entity.type
_entity.pdbx_description
1 polymer ?
#
loop_
_entity_poly.entity_id
_entity_poly.type
_entity_poly.pdbx_seq_one_letter_code
_entity_poly.pdbx_strand_id
1 'polypeptide(L)'
;RVSTDSEDQLNSYKSQVQHYTDLIKSKSEWDLAGIYADEAITGTQVTKREDFQRLINDCMNGDVDMIITKSISRFARNTLDTLKYVRMLKEKGIAVFFEEENINTLTMDGELLLVILSSVAQQEVENISANVKKGLKMKMQRGELVGFQGCLGYDYHPEDKSISINEEEAEIVRYIFRRYIEGAGGSVIAQELENLGYKTKRGSTRWAETTVIGIIKNEKYKGDILMGKTFTLDPISKRRLDNFGEEDQFYIRDHHEAIISEEMFEKAQEILKRRAKPRRLGTDGKREKFSRKY
;
A
#
# COMPACT_ATOMS: atom_id res chain seq x y z
N ARG A 1 -12.91 27.33 -6.54
CA ARG A 1 -13.36 26.65 -5.32
C ARG A 1 -13.62 27.71 -4.24
N VAL A 2 -14.86 27.84 -3.77
CA VAL A 2 -15.27 28.77 -2.71
C VAL A 2 -15.60 27.93 -1.46
N SER A 3 -15.15 28.33 -0.28
CA SER A 3 -15.51 27.68 0.98
C SER A 3 -16.88 28.16 1.45
N THR A 4 -17.70 27.27 2.01
CA THR A 4 -19.16 27.42 2.24
C THR A 4 -19.59 28.32 3.39
N ASP A 5 -20.86 28.73 3.30
CA ASP A 5 -21.87 29.05 4.32
C ASP A 5 -21.94 30.47 4.92
N SER A 6 -21.46 31.51 4.24
CA SER A 6 -21.83 32.88 4.60
C SER A 6 -22.24 33.73 3.39
N GLU A 7 -23.10 34.73 3.57
CA GLU A 7 -23.47 35.71 2.52
C GLU A 7 -22.22 36.38 1.92
N ASP A 8 -21.16 36.54 2.68
CA ASP A 8 -19.89 37.09 2.23
C ASP A 8 -19.21 36.22 1.15
N GLN A 9 -19.41 34.92 1.21
CA GLN A 9 -18.81 33.97 0.24
C GLN A 9 -19.60 33.92 -1.07
N LEU A 10 -20.92 34.03 -1.02
CA LEU A 10 -21.76 34.21 -2.20
C LEU A 10 -21.41 35.51 -2.94
N ASN A 11 -21.15 36.58 -2.19
CA ASN A 11 -20.72 37.86 -2.77
C ASN A 11 -19.31 37.75 -3.38
N SER A 12 -18.40 37.03 -2.70
CA SER A 12 -17.05 36.74 -3.22
C SER A 12 -17.11 35.90 -4.51
N TYR A 13 -17.98 34.90 -4.57
CA TYR A 13 -18.20 34.09 -5.78
C TYR A 13 -18.69 34.91 -6.95
N LYS A 14 -19.76 35.71 -6.75
CA LYS A 14 -20.31 36.60 -7.79
C LYS A 14 -19.27 37.59 -8.29
N SER A 15 -18.49 38.17 -7.39
CA SER A 15 -17.41 39.09 -7.75
C SER A 15 -16.31 38.39 -8.60
N GLN A 16 -15.92 37.14 -8.27
CA GLN A 16 -14.97 36.39 -9.07
C GLN A 16 -15.53 36.04 -10.46
N VAL A 17 -16.78 35.59 -10.55
CA VAL A 17 -17.44 35.32 -11.82
C VAL A 17 -17.47 36.59 -12.72
N GLN A 18 -17.85 37.73 -12.14
CA GLN A 18 -17.85 38.98 -12.87
C GLN A 18 -16.44 39.40 -13.34
N HIS A 19 -15.43 39.31 -12.44
CA HIS A 19 -14.05 39.64 -12.76
C HIS A 19 -13.53 38.82 -13.94
N TYR A 20 -13.66 37.48 -13.93
CA TYR A 20 -13.19 36.64 -15.03
C TYR A 20 -14.02 36.80 -16.31
N THR A 21 -15.30 37.04 -16.20
CA THR A 21 -16.12 37.35 -17.36
C THR A 21 -15.67 38.65 -18.04
N ASP A 22 -15.41 39.70 -17.27
CA ASP A 22 -14.92 40.95 -17.77
C ASP A 22 -13.52 40.88 -18.34
N LEU A 23 -12.64 40.11 -17.65
CA LEU A 23 -11.27 39.82 -18.10
C LEU A 23 -11.27 39.15 -19.50
N ILE A 24 -12.08 38.10 -19.67
CA ILE A 24 -12.15 37.39 -20.94
C ILE A 24 -12.75 38.29 -22.02
N LYS A 25 -13.86 39.01 -21.75
CA LYS A 25 -14.46 39.93 -22.69
C LYS A 25 -13.58 41.13 -23.08
N SER A 26 -12.63 41.50 -22.22
CA SER A 26 -11.67 42.57 -22.52
C SER A 26 -10.63 42.19 -23.59
N LYS A 27 -10.49 40.91 -23.89
CA LYS A 27 -9.57 40.34 -24.87
C LYS A 27 -10.37 39.98 -26.15
N SER A 28 -10.12 40.66 -27.23
CA SER A 28 -10.81 40.42 -28.50
C SER A 28 -10.58 39.06 -29.14
N GLU A 29 -9.55 38.37 -28.69
CA GLU A 29 -9.12 37.04 -29.17
C GLU A 29 -9.71 35.87 -28.33
N TRP A 30 -10.48 36.18 -27.26
CA TRP A 30 -10.99 35.18 -26.35
C TRP A 30 -12.51 35.14 -26.34
N ASP A 31 -13.05 33.93 -26.36
CA ASP A 31 -14.45 33.65 -26.17
C ASP A 31 -14.70 32.91 -24.88
N LEU A 32 -15.74 33.24 -24.14
CA LEU A 32 -16.09 32.57 -22.88
C LEU A 32 -16.79 31.25 -23.18
N ALA A 33 -16.06 30.14 -23.08
CA ALA A 33 -16.59 28.80 -23.26
C ALA A 33 -17.48 28.36 -22.09
N GLY A 34 -17.14 28.69 -20.84
CA GLY A 34 -17.93 28.34 -19.67
C GLY A 34 -17.31 28.79 -18.35
N ILE A 35 -18.11 28.67 -17.28
CA ILE A 35 -17.67 28.90 -15.90
C ILE A 35 -17.87 27.59 -15.16
N TYR A 36 -16.82 27.11 -14.48
CA TYR A 36 -16.79 25.84 -13.75
C TYR A 36 -16.46 26.11 -12.29
N ALA A 37 -17.41 25.92 -11.40
CA ALA A 37 -17.28 26.29 -10.01
C ALA A 37 -17.81 25.19 -9.07
N ASP A 38 -16.91 24.44 -8.48
CA ASP A 38 -17.27 23.50 -7.43
C ASP A 38 -17.57 24.24 -6.12
N GLU A 39 -18.75 24.05 -5.56
CA GLU A 39 -19.07 24.50 -4.20
C GLU A 39 -18.26 23.68 -3.18
N ALA A 40 -17.67 24.40 -2.21
CA ALA A 40 -16.99 23.74 -1.10
C ALA A 40 -18.04 23.35 -0.04
N ILE A 41 -18.46 22.09 -0.04
CA ILE A 41 -19.25 21.53 1.05
C ILE A 41 -18.32 21.17 2.21
N THR A 42 -18.64 21.63 3.41
CA THR A 42 -17.90 21.39 4.65
C THR A 42 -18.08 19.94 5.12
N GLY A 43 -16.99 19.33 5.57
CA GLY A 43 -16.97 18.09 6.39
C GLY A 43 -17.03 16.78 5.59
N THR A 44 -16.11 15.91 5.87
CA THR A 44 -16.04 14.43 5.72
C THR A 44 -16.63 13.71 4.50
N GLN A 45 -17.42 14.33 3.63
CA GLN A 45 -17.86 13.69 2.38
C GLN A 45 -16.92 14.07 1.22
N VAL A 46 -16.41 13.05 0.56
CA VAL A 46 -15.67 13.17 -0.72
C VAL A 46 -16.67 13.65 -1.78
N THR A 47 -16.93 14.96 -1.82
CA THR A 47 -17.70 15.56 -2.89
C THR A 47 -16.97 15.36 -4.19
N LYS A 48 -17.61 14.67 -5.11
CA LYS A 48 -17.20 14.60 -6.51
C LYS A 48 -17.13 16.03 -7.01
N ARG A 49 -15.95 16.47 -7.50
CA ARG A 49 -15.76 17.77 -8.15
C ARG A 49 -16.42 17.69 -9.54
N GLU A 50 -17.75 17.80 -9.57
CA GLU A 50 -18.54 17.56 -10.78
C GLU A 50 -18.24 18.60 -11.85
N ASP A 51 -18.14 19.87 -11.47
CA ASP A 51 -17.79 20.94 -12.39
C ASP A 51 -16.35 20.85 -12.87
N PHE A 52 -15.42 20.46 -12.01
CA PHE A 52 -14.04 20.21 -12.46
C PHE A 52 -13.96 19.04 -13.44
N GLN A 53 -14.70 17.95 -13.20
CA GLN A 53 -14.74 16.83 -14.13
C GLN A 53 -15.39 17.23 -15.46
N ARG A 54 -16.45 18.06 -15.42
CA ARG A 54 -17.07 18.63 -16.61
C ARG A 54 -16.06 19.47 -17.40
N LEU A 55 -15.33 20.39 -16.73
CA LEU A 55 -14.26 21.16 -17.35
C LEU A 55 -13.24 20.28 -18.08
N ILE A 56 -12.76 19.22 -17.41
CA ILE A 56 -11.80 18.30 -18.02
C ILE A 56 -12.38 17.59 -19.23
N ASN A 57 -13.65 17.16 -19.17
CA ASN A 57 -14.32 16.51 -20.29
C ASN A 57 -14.49 17.49 -21.49
N ASP A 58 -14.91 18.72 -21.25
CA ASP A 58 -15.06 19.75 -22.28
C ASP A 58 -13.70 20.09 -22.93
N CYS A 59 -12.62 20.13 -22.13
CA CYS A 59 -11.25 20.22 -22.64
C CYS A 59 -10.87 19.04 -23.55
N MET A 60 -11.21 17.81 -23.15
CA MET A 60 -10.89 16.62 -23.94
C MET A 60 -11.70 16.53 -25.24
N ASN A 61 -12.91 17.11 -25.27
CA ASN A 61 -13.77 17.22 -26.45
C ASN A 61 -13.30 18.31 -27.42
N GLY A 62 -12.45 19.24 -26.98
CA GLY A 62 -11.98 20.37 -27.77
C GLY A 62 -12.86 21.61 -27.67
N ASP A 63 -13.74 21.67 -26.67
CA ASP A 63 -14.64 22.83 -26.46
C ASP A 63 -13.95 23.97 -25.69
N VAL A 64 -12.77 23.67 -25.08
CA VAL A 64 -11.98 24.61 -24.26
C VAL A 64 -10.52 24.54 -24.67
N ASP A 65 -9.92 25.66 -25.09
CA ASP A 65 -8.51 25.76 -25.47
C ASP A 65 -7.62 26.32 -24.34
N MET A 66 -8.21 27.02 -23.38
CA MET A 66 -7.50 27.64 -22.27
C MET A 66 -8.35 27.68 -21.02
N ILE A 67 -7.71 27.35 -19.89
CA ILE A 67 -8.29 27.44 -18.55
C ILE A 67 -7.66 28.64 -17.83
N ILE A 68 -8.46 29.50 -17.23
CA ILE A 68 -8.00 30.56 -16.33
C ILE A 68 -8.48 30.20 -14.91
N THR A 69 -7.55 30.22 -13.98
CA THR A 69 -7.82 29.95 -12.56
C THR A 69 -7.04 30.89 -11.68
N LYS A 70 -7.60 31.22 -10.52
CA LYS A 70 -7.01 32.16 -9.59
C LYS A 70 -5.59 31.78 -9.17
N SER A 71 -5.40 30.50 -8.80
CA SER A 71 -4.10 29.98 -8.34
C SER A 71 -4.01 28.46 -8.48
N ILE A 72 -2.79 27.95 -8.40
CA ILE A 72 -2.49 26.51 -8.40
C ILE A 72 -3.29 25.78 -7.31
N SER A 73 -3.41 26.37 -6.12
CA SER A 73 -4.13 25.80 -4.97
C SER A 73 -5.65 25.67 -5.20
N ARG A 74 -6.20 26.45 -6.14
CA ARG A 74 -7.63 26.40 -6.51
C ARG A 74 -7.89 25.41 -7.64
N PHE A 75 -6.90 25.15 -8.47
CA PHE A 75 -7.01 24.24 -9.60
C PHE A 75 -7.19 22.78 -9.13
N ALA A 76 -6.34 22.26 -8.24
CA ALA A 76 -6.44 20.90 -7.78
C ALA A 76 -6.34 20.80 -6.23
N ARG A 77 -6.60 19.59 -5.68
CA ARG A 77 -6.64 19.36 -4.22
C ARG A 77 -5.25 19.16 -3.63
N ASN A 78 -4.34 18.62 -4.40
CA ASN A 78 -2.97 18.31 -3.99
C ASN A 78 -2.03 18.44 -5.18
N THR A 79 -0.75 18.39 -4.92
CA THR A 79 0.31 18.55 -5.92
C THR A 79 0.29 17.47 -6.99
N LEU A 80 -0.04 16.23 -6.62
CA LEU A 80 -0.13 15.10 -7.56
C LEU A 80 -1.26 15.28 -8.59
N ASP A 81 -2.44 15.70 -8.13
CA ASP A 81 -3.57 15.97 -9.02
C ASP A 81 -3.27 17.17 -9.94
N THR A 82 -2.67 18.24 -9.40
CA THR A 82 -2.23 19.38 -10.20
C THR A 82 -1.29 18.93 -11.31
N LEU A 83 -0.26 18.21 -10.98
CA LEU A 83 0.73 17.70 -11.94
C LEU A 83 0.11 16.81 -13.00
N LYS A 84 -0.78 15.89 -12.61
CA LYS A 84 -1.50 14.99 -13.51
C LYS A 84 -2.33 15.76 -14.53
N TYR A 85 -3.18 16.67 -14.06
CA TYR A 85 -4.10 17.39 -14.95
C TYR A 85 -3.37 18.42 -15.81
N VAL A 86 -2.37 19.13 -15.29
CA VAL A 86 -1.58 20.07 -16.10
C VAL A 86 -0.82 19.35 -17.22
N ARG A 87 -0.21 18.19 -16.96
CA ARG A 87 0.44 17.36 -17.99
C ARG A 87 -0.53 16.91 -19.06
N MET A 88 -1.67 16.37 -18.64
CA MET A 88 -2.71 15.88 -19.55
C MET A 88 -3.24 16.99 -20.46
N LEU A 89 -3.52 18.17 -19.92
CA LEU A 89 -3.98 19.33 -20.68
C LEU A 89 -2.90 19.84 -21.63
N LYS A 90 -1.65 19.90 -21.17
CA LYS A 90 -0.51 20.29 -21.99
C LYS A 90 -0.26 19.36 -23.17
N GLU A 91 -0.40 18.03 -23.00
CA GLU A 91 -0.31 17.05 -24.07
C GLU A 91 -1.38 17.28 -25.16
N LYS A 92 -2.51 17.89 -24.78
CA LYS A 92 -3.58 18.32 -25.71
C LYS A 92 -3.41 19.72 -26.26
N GLY A 93 -2.35 20.43 -25.86
CA GLY A 93 -2.13 21.82 -26.27
C GLY A 93 -3.02 22.84 -25.57
N ILE A 94 -3.67 22.46 -24.47
CA ILE A 94 -4.58 23.30 -23.70
C ILE A 94 -3.80 24.03 -22.62
N ALA A 95 -3.85 25.37 -22.62
CA ALA A 95 -3.17 26.21 -21.64
C ALA A 95 -3.93 26.23 -20.30
N VAL A 96 -3.20 26.22 -19.19
CA VAL A 96 -3.72 26.63 -17.89
C VAL A 96 -2.99 27.87 -17.43
N PHE A 97 -3.72 28.96 -17.24
CA PHE A 97 -3.17 30.22 -16.74
C PHE A 97 -3.54 30.39 -15.26
N PHE A 98 -2.52 30.44 -14.43
CA PHE A 98 -2.60 30.72 -13.00
C PHE A 98 -2.40 32.22 -12.77
N GLU A 99 -3.47 32.94 -12.41
CA GLU A 99 -3.45 34.39 -12.32
C GLU A 99 -2.53 34.93 -11.23
N GLU A 100 -2.64 34.40 -10.00
CA GLU A 100 -1.81 34.86 -8.86
C GLU A 100 -0.32 34.60 -9.07
N GLU A 101 0.04 33.45 -9.66
CA GLU A 101 1.40 33.09 -9.96
C GLU A 101 1.89 33.71 -11.29
N ASN A 102 0.98 34.21 -12.11
CA ASN A 102 1.22 34.74 -13.46
C ASN A 102 1.97 33.72 -14.37
N ILE A 103 1.54 32.44 -14.31
CA ILE A 103 2.17 31.34 -15.04
C ILE A 103 1.18 30.77 -16.06
N ASN A 104 1.63 30.63 -17.32
CA ASN A 104 0.97 29.86 -18.36
C ASN A 104 1.69 28.52 -18.57
N THR A 105 0.96 27.41 -18.50
CA THR A 105 1.55 26.06 -18.55
C THR A 105 2.15 25.69 -19.91
N LEU A 106 1.85 26.40 -20.97
CA LEU A 106 2.47 26.19 -22.30
C LEU A 106 3.74 27.00 -22.53
N THR A 107 4.08 27.93 -21.62
CA THR A 107 5.32 28.72 -21.70
C THR A 107 6.49 28.03 -20.98
N MET A 108 7.68 28.64 -21.06
CA MET A 108 8.88 28.16 -20.36
C MET A 108 8.70 28.15 -18.84
N ASP A 109 7.97 29.11 -18.28
CA ASP A 109 7.64 29.14 -16.84
C ASP A 109 6.75 27.96 -16.43
N GLY A 110 5.87 27.53 -17.34
CA GLY A 110 5.08 26.33 -17.16
C GLY A 110 5.90 25.04 -17.10
N GLU A 111 7.00 24.94 -17.86
CA GLU A 111 7.95 23.82 -17.76
C GLU A 111 8.64 23.80 -16.40
N LEU A 112 9.13 24.96 -15.95
CA LEU A 112 9.75 25.08 -14.63
C LEU A 112 8.75 24.70 -13.52
N LEU A 113 7.48 25.15 -13.62
CA LEU A 113 6.42 24.78 -12.70
C LEU A 113 6.22 23.26 -12.64
N LEU A 114 6.18 22.57 -13.79
CA LEU A 114 6.03 21.12 -13.86
C LEU A 114 7.21 20.38 -13.19
N VAL A 115 8.44 20.88 -13.34
CA VAL A 115 9.61 20.31 -12.66
C VAL A 115 9.48 20.46 -11.15
N ILE A 116 9.13 21.65 -10.68
CA ILE A 116 8.94 21.92 -9.24
C ILE A 116 7.82 21.06 -8.67
N LEU A 117 6.65 21.03 -9.32
CA LEU A 117 5.52 20.20 -8.88
C LEU A 117 5.88 18.71 -8.86
N SER A 118 6.67 18.24 -9.82
CA SER A 118 7.14 16.85 -9.85
C SER A 118 8.00 16.51 -8.64
N SER A 119 8.94 17.42 -8.31
CA SER A 119 9.84 17.24 -7.15
C SER A 119 9.06 17.26 -5.83
N VAL A 120 8.11 18.18 -5.67
CA VAL A 120 7.27 18.28 -4.47
C VAL A 120 6.37 17.05 -4.35
N ALA A 121 5.76 16.60 -5.45
CA ALA A 121 4.92 15.41 -5.47
C ALA A 121 5.70 14.15 -5.06
N GLN A 122 6.93 13.99 -5.54
CA GLN A 122 7.81 12.90 -5.13
C GLN A 122 8.13 12.96 -3.65
N GLN A 123 8.49 14.13 -3.13
CA GLN A 123 8.77 14.33 -1.70
C GLN A 123 7.55 14.01 -0.83
N GLU A 124 6.35 14.35 -1.29
CA GLU A 124 5.09 14.05 -0.60
C GLU A 124 4.85 12.55 -0.47
N VAL A 125 5.09 11.77 -1.54
CA VAL A 125 5.00 10.30 -1.54
C VAL A 125 6.01 9.68 -0.56
N GLU A 126 7.24 10.18 -0.56
CA GLU A 126 8.30 9.72 0.35
C GLU A 126 7.93 10.01 1.82
N ASN A 127 7.43 11.20 2.12
CA ASN A 127 7.00 11.60 3.45
C ASN A 127 5.81 10.76 3.95
N ILE A 128 4.80 10.53 3.11
CA ILE A 128 3.66 9.65 3.43
C ILE A 128 4.16 8.24 3.75
N SER A 129 5.05 7.70 2.92
CA SER A 129 5.62 6.37 3.14
C SER A 129 6.41 6.28 4.45
N ALA A 130 7.24 7.29 4.74
CA ALA A 130 7.99 7.36 5.99
C ALA A 130 7.08 7.42 7.22
N ASN A 131 6.01 8.21 7.15
CA ASN A 131 5.02 8.33 8.22
C ASN A 131 4.26 7.01 8.44
N VAL A 132 3.85 6.32 7.37
CA VAL A 132 3.22 5.01 7.46
C VAL A 132 4.18 3.99 8.07
N LYS A 133 5.44 3.92 7.62
CA LYS A 133 6.47 3.05 8.21
C LYS A 133 6.64 3.32 9.71
N LYS A 134 6.75 4.59 10.10
CA LYS A 134 6.87 4.99 11.50
C LYS A 134 5.65 4.55 12.33
N GLY A 135 4.44 4.76 11.81
CA GLY A 135 3.20 4.33 12.48
C GLY A 135 3.12 2.81 12.64
N LEU A 136 3.50 2.04 11.63
CA LEU A 136 3.56 0.57 11.69
C LEU A 136 4.60 0.11 12.72
N LYS A 137 5.79 0.71 12.73
CA LYS A 137 6.86 0.40 13.69
C LYS A 137 6.40 0.66 15.12
N MET A 138 5.73 1.79 15.39
CA MET A 138 5.17 2.08 16.73
C MET A 138 4.10 1.06 17.15
N LYS A 139 3.27 0.58 16.23
CA LYS A 139 2.31 -0.49 16.50
C LYS A 139 3.01 -1.79 16.88
N MET A 140 4.02 -2.20 16.09
CA MET A 140 4.82 -3.39 16.37
C MET A 140 5.53 -3.32 17.71
N GLN A 141 6.07 -2.14 18.10
CA GLN A 141 6.69 -1.91 19.41
C GLN A 141 5.71 -2.09 20.57
N ARG A 142 4.45 -1.74 20.39
CA ARG A 142 3.39 -1.93 21.40
C ARG A 142 2.81 -3.34 21.41
N GLY A 143 3.29 -4.23 20.54
CA GLY A 143 2.76 -5.59 20.43
C GLY A 143 1.48 -5.71 19.61
N GLU A 144 1.04 -4.64 18.97
CA GLU A 144 -0.14 -4.72 18.13
C GLU A 144 0.16 -5.52 16.84
N LEU A 145 -0.72 -6.45 16.53
CA LEU A 145 -0.59 -7.27 15.31
C LEU A 145 -0.67 -6.41 14.04
N VAL A 146 0.33 -6.52 13.19
CA VAL A 146 0.35 -5.84 11.91
C VAL A 146 0.28 -6.86 10.77
N GLY A 147 -0.82 -6.79 10.00
CA GLY A 147 -0.99 -7.63 8.81
C GLY A 147 -1.23 -9.12 9.09
N PHE A 148 -1.64 -9.47 10.29
CA PHE A 148 -2.05 -10.83 10.64
C PHE A 148 -3.55 -11.00 10.36
N GLN A 149 -3.92 -12.05 9.65
CA GLN A 149 -5.30 -12.39 9.29
C GLN A 149 -5.65 -13.84 9.68
N GLY A 150 -4.94 -14.40 10.65
CA GLY A 150 -5.05 -15.80 11.02
C GLY A 150 -4.04 -16.70 10.30
N CYS A 151 -3.78 -17.87 10.85
CA CYS A 151 -3.04 -18.96 10.25
C CYS A 151 -3.71 -20.29 10.64
N LEU A 152 -3.25 -21.41 10.10
CA LEU A 152 -3.82 -22.72 10.46
C LEU A 152 -3.71 -22.91 11.98
N GLY A 153 -4.81 -23.29 12.62
CA GLY A 153 -4.91 -23.45 14.07
C GLY A 153 -5.25 -22.19 14.85
N TYR A 154 -5.25 -21.02 14.20
CA TYR A 154 -5.61 -19.76 14.84
C TYR A 154 -6.59 -18.97 14.02
N ASP A 155 -7.61 -18.43 14.67
CA ASP A 155 -8.55 -17.46 14.15
C ASP A 155 -8.22 -16.07 14.72
N TYR A 156 -8.33 -15.06 13.87
CA TYR A 156 -8.08 -13.65 14.22
C TYR A 156 -9.40 -12.89 14.28
N HIS A 157 -9.64 -12.17 15.36
CA HIS A 157 -10.82 -11.35 15.57
C HIS A 157 -10.46 -9.87 15.35
N PRO A 158 -10.90 -9.25 14.23
CA PRO A 158 -10.54 -7.86 13.91
C PRO A 158 -11.11 -6.83 14.89
N GLU A 159 -12.22 -7.15 15.56
CA GLU A 159 -12.96 -6.23 16.44
C GLU A 159 -12.15 -5.88 17.69
N ASP A 160 -11.56 -6.86 18.33
CA ASP A 160 -10.75 -6.74 19.54
C ASP A 160 -9.26 -7.01 19.31
N LYS A 161 -8.88 -7.38 18.07
CA LYS A 161 -7.52 -7.76 17.66
C LYS A 161 -6.97 -8.98 18.41
N SER A 162 -7.83 -9.84 18.93
CA SER A 162 -7.44 -11.06 19.63
C SER A 162 -7.18 -12.24 18.67
N ILE A 163 -6.46 -13.23 19.19
CA ILE A 163 -6.21 -14.50 18.52
C ILE A 163 -6.81 -15.59 19.41
N SER A 164 -7.62 -16.47 18.83
CA SER A 164 -8.13 -17.66 19.49
C SER A 164 -7.67 -18.94 18.80
N ILE A 165 -7.56 -20.02 19.55
CA ILE A 165 -7.26 -21.34 19.00
C ILE A 165 -8.52 -21.90 18.32
N ASN A 166 -8.33 -22.37 17.08
CA ASN A 166 -9.31 -23.21 16.39
C ASN A 166 -8.92 -24.67 16.60
N GLU A 167 -9.63 -25.37 17.50
CA GLU A 167 -9.21 -26.69 17.93
C GLU A 167 -9.16 -27.74 16.81
N GLU A 168 -10.08 -27.66 15.82
CA GLU A 168 -10.06 -28.58 14.68
C GLU A 168 -8.77 -28.41 13.84
N GLU A 169 -8.38 -27.18 13.60
CA GLU A 169 -7.14 -26.88 12.88
C GLU A 169 -5.89 -27.09 13.75
N ALA A 170 -5.98 -26.85 15.07
CA ALA A 170 -4.89 -27.02 16.01
C ALA A 170 -4.45 -28.49 16.12
N GLU A 171 -5.39 -29.42 16.01
CA GLU A 171 -5.06 -30.86 15.96
C GLU A 171 -4.17 -31.19 14.76
N ILE A 172 -4.40 -30.57 13.62
CA ILE A 172 -3.54 -30.74 12.43
C ILE A 172 -2.12 -30.23 12.71
N VAL A 173 -2.00 -29.07 13.38
CA VAL A 173 -0.72 -28.50 13.76
C VAL A 173 0.02 -29.41 14.73
N ARG A 174 -0.65 -29.90 15.77
CA ARG A 174 -0.08 -30.85 16.74
C ARG A 174 0.38 -32.16 16.07
N TYR A 175 -0.41 -32.66 15.11
CA TYR A 175 -0.05 -33.83 14.30
C TYR A 175 1.24 -33.58 13.51
N ILE A 176 1.34 -32.46 12.80
CA ILE A 176 2.52 -32.09 12.00
C ILE A 176 3.79 -32.06 12.87
N PHE A 177 3.74 -31.39 14.02
CA PHE A 177 4.89 -31.29 14.91
C PHE A 177 5.29 -32.64 15.49
N ARG A 178 4.33 -33.47 15.93
CA ARG A 178 4.58 -34.82 16.45
C ARG A 178 5.27 -35.70 15.40
N ARG A 179 4.68 -35.79 14.20
CA ARG A 179 5.25 -36.59 13.12
C ARG A 179 6.64 -36.14 12.70
N TYR A 180 6.86 -34.83 12.70
CA TYR A 180 8.18 -34.28 12.35
C TYR A 180 9.26 -34.62 13.38
N ILE A 181 8.91 -34.60 14.67
CA ILE A 181 9.82 -34.99 15.78
C ILE A 181 10.06 -36.51 15.75
N GLU A 182 9.09 -37.33 15.41
CA GLU A 182 9.24 -38.78 15.21
C GLU A 182 10.14 -39.13 14.02
N GLY A 183 10.52 -38.15 13.19
CA GLY A 183 11.49 -38.34 12.11
C GLY A 183 10.90 -38.32 10.71
N ALA A 184 9.58 -38.13 10.53
CA ALA A 184 8.97 -38.00 9.21
C ALA A 184 9.49 -36.77 8.47
N GLY A 185 9.64 -36.85 7.16
CA GLY A 185 10.00 -35.73 6.30
C GLY A 185 8.76 -34.88 5.96
N GLY A 186 8.99 -33.61 5.57
CA GLY A 186 7.89 -32.70 5.21
C GLY A 186 6.99 -33.23 4.10
N SER A 187 7.55 -33.88 3.10
CA SER A 187 6.81 -34.51 1.98
C SER A 187 5.98 -35.73 2.43
N VAL A 188 6.51 -36.53 3.38
CA VAL A 188 5.78 -37.66 3.94
C VAL A 188 4.59 -37.17 4.76
N ILE A 189 4.81 -36.18 5.62
CA ILE A 189 3.72 -35.58 6.42
C ILE A 189 2.66 -34.95 5.51
N ALA A 190 3.06 -34.27 4.43
CA ALA A 190 2.11 -33.71 3.47
C ALA A 190 1.22 -34.80 2.86
N GLN A 191 1.80 -35.93 2.46
CA GLN A 191 1.03 -37.09 1.92
C GLN A 191 0.12 -37.72 2.97
N GLU A 192 0.56 -37.84 4.24
CA GLU A 192 -0.25 -38.35 5.35
C GLU A 192 -1.48 -37.45 5.57
N LEU A 193 -1.29 -36.11 5.58
CA LEU A 193 -2.39 -35.15 5.74
C LEU A 193 -3.41 -35.22 4.61
N GLU A 194 -2.96 -35.40 3.35
CA GLU A 194 -3.83 -35.62 2.20
C GLU A 194 -4.66 -36.92 2.35
N ASN A 195 -4.02 -37.99 2.76
CA ASN A 195 -4.65 -39.29 2.94
C ASN A 195 -5.71 -39.27 4.08
N LEU A 196 -5.45 -38.48 5.12
CA LEU A 196 -6.38 -38.26 6.24
C LEU A 196 -7.51 -37.28 5.91
N GLY A 197 -7.47 -36.64 4.73
CA GLY A 197 -8.48 -35.69 4.28
C GLY A 197 -8.43 -34.33 4.96
N TYR A 198 -7.33 -33.99 5.64
CA TYR A 198 -7.17 -32.70 6.29
C TYR A 198 -7.04 -31.56 5.26
N LYS A 199 -7.64 -30.43 5.58
CA LYS A 199 -7.62 -29.24 4.72
C LYS A 199 -6.61 -28.20 5.21
N THR A 200 -5.97 -27.54 4.27
CA THR A 200 -5.15 -26.35 4.56
C THR A 200 -6.05 -25.16 4.97
N LYS A 201 -5.48 -24.11 5.57
CA LYS A 201 -6.23 -22.87 5.92
C LYS A 201 -7.01 -22.26 4.73
N ARG A 202 -6.61 -22.55 3.50
CA ARG A 202 -7.29 -22.11 2.27
C ARG A 202 -8.35 -23.10 1.77
N GLY A 203 -8.64 -24.16 2.53
CA GLY A 203 -9.63 -25.18 2.18
C GLY A 203 -9.17 -26.24 1.17
N SER A 204 -7.90 -26.20 0.71
CA SER A 204 -7.34 -27.20 -0.19
C SER A 204 -7.01 -28.50 0.55
N THR A 205 -7.31 -29.64 -0.04
CA THR A 205 -6.88 -30.97 0.43
C THR A 205 -5.45 -31.32 0.02
N ARG A 206 -4.85 -30.57 -0.93
CA ARG A 206 -3.46 -30.76 -1.35
C ARG A 206 -2.50 -30.05 -0.41
N TRP A 207 -1.51 -30.80 0.10
CA TRP A 207 -0.46 -30.32 0.96
C TRP A 207 0.89 -30.29 0.25
N ALA A 208 1.59 -29.17 0.32
CA ALA A 208 2.96 -29.07 -0.15
C ALA A 208 3.95 -29.21 1.01
N GLU A 209 5.09 -29.84 0.77
CA GLU A 209 6.21 -29.90 1.74
C GLU A 209 6.56 -28.52 2.27
N THR A 210 6.58 -27.50 1.40
CA THR A 210 6.87 -26.10 1.77
C THR A 210 5.88 -25.54 2.79
N THR A 211 4.61 -25.94 2.71
CA THR A 211 3.57 -25.55 3.67
C THR A 211 3.83 -26.20 5.04
N VAL A 212 4.13 -27.50 5.07
CA VAL A 212 4.44 -28.23 6.30
C VAL A 212 5.69 -27.64 6.97
N ILE A 213 6.77 -27.42 6.21
CA ILE A 213 7.99 -26.79 6.73
C ILE A 213 7.74 -25.32 7.16
N GLY A 214 6.87 -24.61 6.48
CA GLY A 214 6.44 -23.26 6.87
C GLY A 214 5.72 -23.25 8.23
N ILE A 215 4.86 -24.23 8.49
CA ILE A 215 4.19 -24.43 9.79
C ILE A 215 5.22 -24.71 10.88
N ILE A 216 6.15 -25.64 10.66
CA ILE A 216 7.20 -26.00 11.63
C ILE A 216 8.08 -24.80 12.00
N LYS A 217 8.35 -23.89 11.05
CA LYS A 217 9.17 -22.68 11.27
C LYS A 217 8.44 -21.54 11.96
N ASN A 218 7.12 -21.61 12.09
CA ASN A 218 6.33 -20.48 12.52
C ASN A 218 6.27 -20.41 14.06
N GLU A 219 6.93 -19.43 14.63
CA GLU A 219 7.01 -19.18 16.08
C GLU A 219 5.64 -18.94 16.74
N LYS A 220 4.61 -18.60 15.97
CA LYS A 220 3.28 -18.37 16.51
C LYS A 220 2.68 -19.58 17.20
N TYR A 221 3.05 -20.78 16.76
CA TYR A 221 2.52 -22.01 17.36
C TYR A 221 2.96 -22.26 18.80
N LYS A 222 4.05 -21.64 19.24
CA LYS A 222 4.47 -21.65 20.66
C LYS A 222 4.02 -20.41 21.44
N GLY A 223 3.13 -19.58 20.87
CA GLY A 223 2.59 -18.39 21.51
C GLY A 223 3.35 -17.09 21.24
N ASP A 224 4.45 -17.13 20.54
CA ASP A 224 5.30 -15.97 20.26
C ASP A 224 4.95 -15.29 18.93
N ILE A 225 5.36 -14.04 18.75
CA ILE A 225 5.20 -13.32 17.49
C ILE A 225 6.51 -12.64 17.11
N LEU A 226 6.93 -12.83 15.86
CA LEU A 226 7.97 -12.06 15.21
C LEU A 226 7.36 -11.16 14.12
N MET A 227 7.44 -9.86 14.32
CA MET A 227 7.03 -8.84 13.37
C MET A 227 8.23 -8.19 12.68
N GLY A 228 8.02 -7.62 11.49
CA GLY A 228 9.09 -7.03 10.70
C GLY A 228 9.91 -8.06 9.91
N LYS A 229 9.38 -9.27 9.64
CA LYS A 229 10.04 -10.30 8.80
C LYS A 229 10.33 -9.85 7.38
N THR A 230 9.57 -8.88 6.88
CA THR A 230 9.74 -8.31 5.53
C THR A 230 9.60 -6.80 5.60
N PHE A 231 10.27 -6.09 4.71
CA PHE A 231 10.15 -4.64 4.56
C PHE A 231 9.97 -4.24 3.09
N THR A 232 9.46 -3.04 2.88
CA THR A 232 9.32 -2.46 1.54
C THR A 232 10.55 -1.62 1.24
N LEU A 233 11.29 -1.99 0.21
CA LEU A 233 12.55 -1.33 -0.16
C LEU A 233 12.30 0.10 -0.65
N ASP A 234 11.31 0.25 -1.52
CA ASP A 234 11.02 1.53 -2.20
C ASP A 234 9.50 1.76 -2.26
N PRO A 235 9.03 2.95 -1.84
CA PRO A 235 7.61 3.29 -1.84
C PRO A 235 6.97 3.26 -3.22
N ILE A 236 7.74 3.52 -4.26
CA ILE A 236 7.25 3.64 -5.64
C ILE A 236 7.03 2.25 -6.23
N SER A 237 8.06 1.40 -6.20
CA SER A 237 8.00 0.04 -6.73
C SER A 237 7.22 -0.93 -5.84
N LYS A 238 7.00 -0.58 -4.58
CA LYS A 238 6.33 -1.41 -3.54
C LYS A 238 6.94 -2.81 -3.39
N ARG A 239 8.20 -2.99 -3.81
CA ARG A 239 8.91 -4.26 -3.72
C ARG A 239 9.18 -4.63 -2.27
N ARG A 240 8.70 -5.80 -1.85
CA ARG A 240 8.96 -6.36 -0.52
C ARG A 240 10.16 -7.30 -0.57
N LEU A 241 11.01 -7.19 0.43
CA LEU A 241 12.17 -8.05 0.66
C LEU A 241 12.08 -8.69 2.04
N ASP A 242 12.69 -9.88 2.17
CA ASP A 242 12.88 -10.49 3.48
C ASP A 242 13.89 -9.66 4.29
N ASN A 243 13.60 -9.51 5.58
CA ASN A 243 14.42 -8.74 6.50
C ASN A 243 15.42 -9.68 7.19
N PHE A 244 16.69 -9.53 6.87
CA PHE A 244 17.79 -10.29 7.49
C PHE A 244 18.56 -9.44 8.52
N GLY A 245 18.01 -8.31 8.93
CA GLY A 245 18.61 -7.38 9.89
C GLY A 245 18.80 -5.96 9.35
N GLU A 246 18.30 -5.68 8.13
CA GLU A 246 18.36 -4.35 7.54
C GLU A 246 17.39 -3.36 8.20
N GLU A 247 16.26 -3.87 8.69
CA GLU A 247 15.25 -3.10 9.42
C GLU A 247 14.96 -3.77 10.78
N ASP A 248 14.40 -3.00 11.73
CA ASP A 248 14.08 -3.53 13.05
C ASP A 248 13.04 -4.65 12.99
N GLN A 249 13.29 -5.70 13.74
CA GLN A 249 12.35 -6.79 13.99
C GLN A 249 11.90 -6.73 15.46
N PHE A 250 10.64 -7.07 15.70
CA PHE A 250 10.05 -7.05 17.03
C PHE A 250 9.59 -8.47 17.40
N TYR A 251 10.23 -9.04 18.43
CA TYR A 251 9.90 -10.36 18.94
C TYR A 251 9.18 -10.21 20.28
N ILE A 252 7.96 -10.75 20.37
CA ILE A 252 7.13 -10.72 21.57
C ILE A 252 6.90 -12.15 22.02
N ARG A 253 7.22 -12.45 23.25
CA ARG A 253 6.97 -13.75 23.86
C ARG A 253 5.59 -13.79 24.49
N ASP A 254 5.03 -14.99 24.56
CA ASP A 254 3.75 -15.27 25.25
C ASP A 254 2.63 -14.28 24.87
N HIS A 255 2.56 -13.93 23.60
CA HIS A 255 1.57 -12.97 23.09
C HIS A 255 0.15 -13.56 23.06
N HIS A 256 0.01 -14.84 22.81
CA HIS A 256 -1.26 -15.56 22.69
C HIS A 256 -1.11 -17.01 23.15
N GLU A 257 -2.23 -17.70 23.35
CA GLU A 257 -2.25 -19.09 23.77
C GLU A 257 -1.53 -19.99 22.78
N ALA A 258 -0.63 -20.84 23.26
CA ALA A 258 0.21 -21.71 22.45
C ALA A 258 -0.55 -23.00 22.07
N ILE A 259 -0.44 -23.43 20.81
CA ILE A 259 -0.95 -24.73 20.36
C ILE A 259 -0.02 -25.87 20.74
N ILE A 260 1.30 -25.61 20.77
CA ILE A 260 2.33 -26.58 21.14
C ILE A 260 3.24 -26.00 22.22
N SER A 261 3.87 -26.87 22.99
CA SER A 261 4.83 -26.44 24.00
C SER A 261 6.14 -25.91 23.36
N GLU A 262 6.82 -25.01 24.08
CA GLU A 262 8.13 -24.48 23.66
C GLU A 262 9.13 -25.61 23.42
N GLU A 263 9.16 -26.64 24.30
CA GLU A 263 10.04 -27.82 24.14
C GLU A 263 9.80 -28.56 22.82
N MET A 264 8.53 -28.73 22.44
CA MET A 264 8.14 -29.38 21.18
C MET A 264 8.61 -28.55 19.98
N PHE A 265 8.43 -27.23 20.07
CA PHE A 265 8.89 -26.31 19.01
C PHE A 265 10.41 -26.36 18.86
N GLU A 266 11.18 -26.27 19.97
CA GLU A 266 12.63 -26.29 19.93
C GLU A 266 13.19 -27.61 19.38
N LYS A 267 12.65 -28.76 19.81
CA LYS A 267 13.00 -30.06 19.24
C LYS A 267 12.80 -30.11 17.71
N ALA A 268 11.68 -29.56 17.25
CA ALA A 268 11.42 -29.49 15.81
C ALA A 268 12.42 -28.56 15.08
N GLN A 269 12.81 -27.40 15.69
CA GLN A 269 13.83 -26.51 15.12
C GLN A 269 15.23 -27.16 15.07
N GLU A 270 15.62 -27.93 16.10
CA GLU A 270 16.89 -28.67 16.09
C GLU A 270 16.94 -29.68 14.94
N ILE A 271 15.86 -30.44 14.75
CA ILE A 271 15.74 -31.39 13.65
C ILE A 271 15.83 -30.66 12.30
N LEU A 272 15.13 -29.51 12.18
CA LEU A 272 15.15 -28.69 10.98
C LEU A 272 16.57 -28.20 10.65
N LYS A 273 17.31 -27.68 11.65
CA LYS A 273 18.70 -27.25 11.49
C LYS A 273 19.60 -28.39 11.07
N ARG A 274 19.45 -29.59 11.69
CA ARG A 274 20.23 -30.79 11.37
C ARG A 274 19.99 -31.29 9.93
N ARG A 275 18.74 -31.17 9.45
CA ARG A 275 18.34 -31.53 8.08
C ARG A 275 18.70 -30.48 7.03
N ALA A 276 18.95 -29.24 7.44
CA ALA A 276 19.36 -28.18 6.53
C ALA A 276 20.74 -28.50 5.96
N LYS A 277 20.78 -28.88 4.69
CA LYS A 277 22.06 -29.06 3.98
C LYS A 277 22.72 -27.70 3.82
N PRO A 278 24.04 -27.58 4.12
CA PRO A 278 24.77 -26.35 3.87
C PRO A 278 24.62 -25.98 2.40
N ARG A 279 24.30 -24.71 2.12
CA ARG A 279 24.29 -24.18 0.75
C ARG A 279 25.71 -24.28 0.21
N ARG A 280 25.95 -25.14 -0.76
CA ARG A 280 27.20 -25.11 -1.52
C ARG A 280 27.16 -23.90 -2.45
N LEU A 281 28.05 -22.96 -2.18
CA LEU A 281 28.36 -21.87 -3.11
C LEU A 281 29.51 -22.33 -3.98
N GLY A 282 29.40 -22.16 -5.28
CA GLY A 282 30.52 -22.36 -6.20
C GLY A 282 31.65 -21.36 -5.91
N THR A 283 32.82 -21.60 -6.47
CA THR A 283 34.00 -20.73 -6.33
C THR A 283 33.79 -19.31 -6.80
N ASP A 284 32.71 -19.06 -7.55
CA ASP A 284 32.25 -17.74 -8.02
C ASP A 284 31.23 -17.07 -7.09
N GLY A 285 30.97 -17.64 -5.90
CA GLY A 285 29.96 -17.16 -4.95
C GLY A 285 28.52 -17.35 -5.42
N LYS A 286 28.30 -17.95 -6.60
CA LYS A 286 26.95 -18.22 -7.12
C LYS A 286 26.49 -19.62 -6.73
N ARG A 287 25.17 -19.79 -6.67
CA ARG A 287 24.52 -21.05 -6.35
C ARG A 287 24.88 -22.12 -7.37
N GLU A 288 25.57 -23.22 -6.98
CA GLU A 288 25.75 -24.37 -7.86
C GLU A 288 24.38 -24.93 -8.28
N LYS A 289 24.13 -24.94 -9.58
CA LYS A 289 22.96 -25.63 -10.17
C LYS A 289 23.32 -27.11 -10.28
N PHE A 290 22.70 -27.94 -9.45
CA PHE A 290 22.75 -29.37 -9.69
C PHE A 290 21.95 -29.69 -10.95
N SER A 291 22.63 -29.92 -12.07
CA SER A 291 22.02 -30.64 -13.20
C SER A 291 22.05 -32.12 -12.85
N ARG A 292 20.91 -32.77 -12.68
CA ARG A 292 20.83 -34.21 -12.79
C ARG A 292 21.10 -34.56 -14.25
N LYS A 293 22.28 -35.10 -14.53
CA LYS A 293 22.50 -35.91 -15.76
C LYS A 293 21.82 -37.23 -15.49
N TYR A 294 20.78 -37.51 -16.21
CA TYR A 294 20.35 -38.84 -16.57
C TYR A 294 20.60 -38.99 -18.07
#